data_c2b88bd1fdc6af8a75129f5d67dc5330
#
_entry.id   c2b88bd1fdc6af8a75129f5d67dc5330
#
_cell.length_a   1.000
_cell.length_b   1.000
_cell.length_c   1.000
_cell.angle_alpha   90.00
_cell.angle_beta   90.00
_cell.angle_gamma   90.00
#
_symmetry.space_group_name_H-M   'P 1'
#
loop_
_entity.id
_entity.type
_entity.pdbx_description
1 polymer ?
#
loop_
_entity_poly.entity_id
_entity_poly.type
_entity_poly.pdbx_seq_one_letter_code
_entity_poly.pdbx_strand_id
1 'polypeptide(L)'
;SNHRAEHYFFMNNGRRIPSDVSDPAYGDFYGPAKDSDALLSSKMSATANDCRTEGPTEDYLEDWLVRCCEMVDRYRPQVVYFDWWIHNLAFKPYLKRFAAYYYNQAETWGVQVDINYKLQAFAPGCAMPDVERGTLTEISPVPWQTCTAIGKRSWGYTKDNRFKSPYHVITDLIDIVSKNGRMLLNVGPKPDGTITCLLYTSPSPR
;
A
#
# COMPACT_ATOMS: atom_id res chain seq x y z
N SER A 1 -3.83 -4.32 -0.23
CA SER A 1 -2.69 -5.06 0.30
C SER A 1 -3.15 -6.42 0.82
N ASN A 2 -2.25 -7.38 1.00
CA ASN A 2 -2.58 -8.75 1.41
C ASN A 2 -2.23 -9.02 2.88
N HIS A 3 -2.40 -8.06 3.75
CA HIS A 3 -2.19 -8.26 5.18
C HIS A 3 -3.19 -9.28 5.72
N ARG A 4 -2.73 -10.52 5.87
CA ARG A 4 -3.50 -11.68 6.39
C ARG A 4 -2.90 -12.20 7.68
N ALA A 5 -3.76 -12.88 8.45
CA ALA A 5 -3.38 -13.51 9.71
C ALA A 5 -2.23 -14.51 9.57
N GLU A 6 -2.16 -15.27 8.48
CA GLU A 6 -1.07 -16.23 8.27
C GLU A 6 0.31 -15.58 8.12
N HIS A 7 0.38 -14.27 7.87
CA HIS A 7 1.62 -13.50 7.82
C HIS A 7 1.86 -12.69 9.09
N TYR A 8 0.90 -12.60 10.00
CA TYR A 8 0.94 -11.73 11.18
C TYR A 8 0.59 -12.45 12.47
N PHE A 9 1.40 -13.46 12.83
CA PHE A 9 1.43 -13.96 14.17
C PHE A 9 2.36 -13.09 15.00
N PHE A 10 1.78 -12.23 15.82
CA PHE A 10 2.57 -11.44 16.75
C PHE A 10 2.85 -12.25 18.01
N MET A 11 4.10 -12.69 18.12
CA MET A 11 4.65 -13.23 19.35
C MET A 11 5.41 -12.12 20.07
N ASN A 12 5.19 -11.92 21.34
CA ASN A 12 5.99 -11.06 22.17
C ASN A 12 6.66 -11.90 23.27
N ASN A 13 7.98 -11.99 23.24
CA ASN A 13 8.77 -12.79 24.19
C ASN A 13 8.31 -14.26 24.29
N GLY A 14 8.06 -14.92 23.16
CA GLY A 14 7.62 -16.31 23.10
C GLY A 14 6.14 -16.53 23.51
N ARG A 15 5.37 -15.48 23.72
CA ARG A 15 3.94 -15.57 24.02
C ARG A 15 3.12 -14.98 22.87
N ARG A 16 2.08 -15.73 22.45
CA ARG A 16 1.11 -15.24 21.48
C ARG A 16 0.35 -14.05 22.08
N ILE A 17 0.29 -12.95 21.35
CA ILE A 17 -0.52 -11.79 21.76
C ILE A 17 -1.99 -12.14 21.48
N PRO A 18 -2.88 -12.03 22.48
CA PRO A 18 -4.32 -12.22 22.28
C PRO A 18 -4.84 -11.21 21.25
N SER A 19 -5.45 -11.71 20.20
CA SER A 19 -6.10 -10.87 19.18
C SER A 19 -7.19 -11.69 18.48
N ASP A 20 -8.12 -11.01 17.83
CA ASP A 20 -9.19 -11.58 17.02
C ASP A 20 -8.67 -12.42 15.82
N VAL A 21 -7.46 -12.15 15.36
CA VAL A 21 -6.75 -12.97 14.35
C VAL A 21 -6.67 -14.45 14.74
N SER A 22 -6.58 -14.73 16.04
CA SER A 22 -6.48 -16.11 16.59
C SER A 22 -7.83 -16.68 17.00
N ASP A 23 -8.92 -15.91 16.90
CA ASP A 23 -10.26 -16.35 17.26
C ASP A 23 -10.93 -17.04 16.06
N PRO A 24 -11.37 -18.32 16.22
CA PRO A 24 -12.07 -19.05 15.16
C PRO A 24 -13.31 -18.34 14.61
N ALA A 25 -13.96 -17.47 15.41
CA ALA A 25 -15.12 -16.69 14.99
C ALA A 25 -14.79 -15.72 13.83
N TYR A 26 -13.53 -15.34 13.67
CA TYR A 26 -13.06 -14.47 12.59
C TYR A 26 -12.27 -15.20 11.51
N GLY A 27 -12.31 -16.55 11.52
CA GLY A 27 -11.55 -17.38 10.59
C GLY A 27 -11.84 -17.08 9.12
N ASP A 28 -13.11 -16.82 8.79
CA ASP A 28 -13.52 -16.47 7.42
C ASP A 28 -12.97 -15.11 6.97
N PHE A 29 -12.70 -14.21 7.92
CA PHE A 29 -12.16 -12.90 7.62
C PHE A 29 -10.62 -12.91 7.46
N TYR A 30 -9.93 -13.56 8.40
CA TYR A 30 -8.46 -13.56 8.42
C TYR A 30 -7.83 -14.75 7.71
N GLY A 31 -8.59 -15.83 7.46
CA GLY A 31 -8.08 -17.11 6.98
C GLY A 31 -7.37 -17.91 8.10
N PRO A 32 -6.86 -19.11 7.78
CA PRO A 32 -6.21 -19.97 8.75
C PRO A 32 -4.93 -19.32 9.27
N ALA A 33 -4.79 -19.33 10.59
CA ALA A 33 -3.62 -18.81 11.26
C ALA A 33 -2.42 -19.77 11.04
N LYS A 34 -1.31 -19.25 10.49
CA LYS A 34 -0.05 -19.99 10.40
C LYS A 34 0.83 -19.67 11.60
N ASP A 35 1.48 -20.71 12.12
CA ASP A 35 2.48 -20.55 13.17
C ASP A 35 3.77 -19.99 12.54
N SER A 36 4.00 -18.71 12.76
CA SER A 36 5.08 -17.98 12.08
C SER A 36 6.26 -17.66 12.99
N ASP A 37 6.65 -18.58 13.87
CA ASP A 37 7.92 -18.44 14.61
C ASP A 37 9.11 -18.20 13.67
N ALA A 38 9.02 -18.69 12.43
CA ALA A 38 10.00 -18.45 11.38
C ALA A 38 9.96 -17.03 10.79
N LEU A 39 8.83 -16.32 10.87
CA LEU A 39 8.66 -14.97 10.32
C LEU A 39 9.09 -13.86 11.28
N LEU A 40 9.18 -14.16 12.57
CA LEU A 40 9.56 -13.19 13.62
C LEU A 40 11.08 -13.08 13.85
N SER A 41 11.86 -13.92 13.19
CA SER A 41 13.32 -13.75 13.19
C SER A 41 13.71 -12.54 12.33
N SER A 42 14.94 -12.06 12.50
CA SER A 42 15.57 -10.95 11.73
C SER A 42 15.49 -11.11 10.20
N LYS A 43 14.94 -12.21 9.70
CA LYS A 43 14.67 -12.51 8.29
C LYS A 43 13.35 -11.94 7.79
N MET A 44 12.48 -11.39 8.63
CA MET A 44 11.18 -10.85 8.22
C MET A 44 11.31 -9.71 7.20
N SER A 45 12.30 -8.84 7.37
CA SER A 45 12.56 -7.75 6.42
C SER A 45 13.08 -8.28 5.07
N ALA A 46 13.89 -9.33 5.08
CA ALA A 46 14.42 -9.95 3.86
C ALA A 46 13.35 -10.78 3.14
N THR A 47 12.51 -11.50 3.89
CA THR A 47 11.39 -12.29 3.32
C THR A 47 10.26 -11.41 2.79
N ALA A 48 10.00 -10.29 3.40
CA ALA A 48 9.00 -9.34 2.91
C ALA A 48 9.35 -8.78 1.52
N ASN A 49 10.64 -8.64 1.23
CA ASN A 49 11.13 -8.16 -0.06
C ASN A 49 11.46 -9.29 -1.05
N ASP A 50 11.43 -10.55 -0.62
CA ASP A 50 11.67 -11.69 -1.50
C ASP A 50 10.35 -12.18 -2.12
N CYS A 51 10.18 -11.89 -3.40
CA CYS A 51 9.01 -12.33 -4.16
C CYS A 51 8.90 -13.87 -4.32
N ARG A 52 9.91 -14.63 -3.94
CA ARG A 52 10.00 -16.10 -4.08
C ARG A 52 9.68 -16.86 -2.80
N THR A 53 9.37 -16.17 -1.71
CA THR A 53 8.92 -16.84 -0.48
C THR A 53 7.59 -17.55 -0.70
N GLU A 54 7.26 -18.52 0.16
CA GLU A 54 5.96 -19.17 0.13
C GLU A 54 4.84 -18.12 0.17
N GLY A 55 3.99 -18.16 -0.84
CA GLY A 55 2.88 -17.23 -0.99
C GLY A 55 1.63 -17.65 -0.23
N PRO A 56 0.57 -16.86 -0.30
CA PRO A 56 -0.75 -17.24 0.17
C PRO A 56 -1.31 -18.48 -0.55
N THR A 57 -2.27 -19.14 0.06
CA THR A 57 -3.00 -20.27 -0.55
C THR A 57 -3.83 -19.80 -1.74
N GLU A 58 -4.15 -20.73 -2.65
CA GLU A 58 -5.03 -20.46 -3.79
C GLU A 58 -6.40 -19.94 -3.36
N ASP A 59 -7.01 -20.56 -2.35
CA ASP A 59 -8.30 -20.13 -1.79
C ASP A 59 -8.27 -18.66 -1.34
N TYR A 60 -7.17 -18.25 -0.70
CA TYR A 60 -6.99 -16.85 -0.33
C TYR A 60 -6.86 -15.96 -1.56
N LEU A 61 -6.10 -16.36 -2.55
CA LEU A 61 -5.86 -15.56 -3.74
C LEU A 61 -7.13 -15.39 -4.58
N GLU A 62 -7.97 -16.42 -4.65
CA GLU A 62 -9.30 -16.32 -5.28
C GLU A 62 -10.21 -15.36 -4.48
N ASP A 63 -10.31 -15.50 -3.16
CA ASP A 63 -11.08 -14.59 -2.31
C ASP A 63 -10.57 -13.15 -2.42
N TRP A 64 -9.25 -12.95 -2.41
CA TRP A 64 -8.62 -11.65 -2.60
C TRP A 64 -9.03 -11.02 -3.94
N LEU A 65 -9.01 -11.79 -5.02
CA LEU A 65 -9.40 -11.33 -6.36
C LEU A 65 -10.89 -10.95 -6.39
N VAL A 66 -11.76 -11.82 -5.85
CA VAL A 66 -13.21 -11.56 -5.79
C VAL A 66 -13.50 -10.28 -5.04
N ARG A 67 -12.89 -10.06 -3.87
CA ARG A 67 -13.05 -8.82 -3.09
C ARG A 67 -12.55 -7.59 -3.85
N CYS A 68 -11.43 -7.70 -4.56
CA CYS A 68 -10.94 -6.59 -5.39
C CYS A 68 -11.91 -6.25 -6.52
N CYS A 69 -12.46 -7.26 -7.21
CA CYS A 69 -13.45 -7.06 -8.26
C CYS A 69 -14.76 -6.47 -7.69
N GLU A 70 -15.22 -6.95 -6.55
CA GLU A 70 -16.40 -6.38 -5.85
C GLU A 70 -16.24 -4.89 -5.56
N MET A 71 -15.05 -4.46 -5.11
CA MET A 71 -14.77 -3.05 -4.87
C MET A 71 -14.83 -2.23 -6.18
N VAL A 72 -14.33 -2.80 -7.26
CA VAL A 72 -14.39 -2.18 -8.60
C VAL A 72 -15.85 -2.01 -9.04
N ASP A 73 -16.67 -3.04 -8.90
CA ASP A 73 -18.08 -3.02 -9.31
C ASP A 73 -18.90 -2.03 -8.51
N ARG A 74 -18.73 -2.03 -7.19
CA ARG A 74 -19.53 -1.20 -6.29
C ARG A 74 -19.19 0.28 -6.36
N TYR A 75 -17.90 0.61 -6.48
CA TYR A 75 -17.43 1.98 -6.26
C TYR A 75 -16.84 2.63 -7.51
N ARG A 76 -16.58 1.85 -8.56
CA ARG A 76 -15.97 2.33 -9.82
C ARG A 76 -14.79 3.28 -9.56
N PRO A 77 -13.80 2.88 -8.73
CA PRO A 77 -12.69 3.74 -8.41
C PRO A 77 -11.89 4.08 -9.66
N GLN A 78 -11.36 5.29 -9.74
CA GLN A 78 -10.44 5.68 -10.82
C GLN A 78 -8.98 5.33 -10.49
N VAL A 79 -8.68 5.08 -9.23
CA VAL A 79 -7.36 4.64 -8.78
C VAL A 79 -7.51 3.50 -7.79
N VAL A 80 -6.80 2.40 -8.04
CA VAL A 80 -6.64 1.30 -7.09
C VAL A 80 -5.18 1.26 -6.66
N TYR A 81 -4.94 1.38 -5.36
CA TYR A 81 -3.59 1.35 -4.80
C TYR A 81 -3.35 0.04 -4.06
N PHE A 82 -2.30 -0.67 -4.50
CA PHE A 82 -1.79 -1.85 -3.81
C PHE A 82 -0.48 -1.52 -3.12
N ASP A 83 -0.44 -1.74 -1.81
CA ASP A 83 0.77 -1.68 -1.04
C ASP A 83 1.65 -2.92 -1.31
N TRP A 84 2.76 -3.04 -0.65
CA TRP A 84 3.69 -4.15 -0.77
C TRP A 84 3.04 -5.52 -0.45
N TRP A 85 3.73 -6.63 -0.57
CA TRP A 85 3.33 -8.04 -0.47
C TRP A 85 2.72 -8.66 -1.73
N ILE A 86 1.97 -7.93 -2.54
CA ILE A 86 1.40 -8.48 -3.78
C ILE A 86 2.46 -8.75 -4.87
N HIS A 87 3.72 -8.37 -4.64
CA HIS A 87 4.83 -8.68 -5.55
C HIS A 87 5.27 -10.15 -5.48
N ASN A 88 4.81 -10.92 -4.48
CA ASN A 88 5.03 -12.36 -4.40
C ASN A 88 4.55 -13.07 -5.68
N LEU A 89 5.31 -14.07 -6.14
CA LEU A 89 5.04 -14.75 -7.41
C LEU A 89 3.65 -15.43 -7.45
N ALA A 90 3.14 -15.89 -6.33
CA ALA A 90 1.80 -16.49 -6.24
C ALA A 90 0.69 -15.51 -6.66
N PHE A 91 0.90 -14.20 -6.48
CA PHE A 91 -0.07 -13.18 -6.91
C PHE A 91 -0.08 -12.93 -8.43
N LYS A 92 0.97 -13.26 -9.16
CA LYS A 92 1.11 -12.87 -10.58
C LYS A 92 -0.07 -13.25 -11.48
N PRO A 93 -0.62 -14.48 -11.42
CA PRO A 93 -1.79 -14.85 -12.19
C PRO A 93 -3.02 -14.01 -11.81
N TYR A 94 -3.21 -13.75 -10.53
CA TYR A 94 -4.34 -13.01 -9.98
C TYR A 94 -4.24 -11.51 -10.29
N LEU A 95 -3.06 -10.93 -10.22
CA LEU A 95 -2.82 -9.54 -10.63
C LEU A 95 -3.12 -9.32 -12.12
N LYS A 96 -2.79 -10.29 -12.98
CA LYS A 96 -3.15 -10.24 -14.41
C LYS A 96 -4.67 -10.27 -14.60
N ARG A 97 -5.37 -11.18 -13.91
CA ARG A 97 -6.84 -11.29 -13.94
C ARG A 97 -7.49 -10.00 -13.43
N PHE A 98 -7.01 -9.46 -12.31
CA PHE A 98 -7.51 -8.21 -11.76
C PHE A 98 -7.29 -7.04 -12.72
N ALA A 99 -6.09 -6.86 -13.27
CA ALA A 99 -5.81 -5.77 -14.19
C ALA A 99 -6.69 -5.85 -15.45
N ALA A 100 -6.81 -7.05 -16.04
CA ALA A 100 -7.68 -7.26 -17.19
C ALA A 100 -9.15 -6.93 -16.86
N TYR A 101 -9.64 -7.39 -15.72
CA TYR A 101 -10.98 -7.07 -15.26
C TYR A 101 -11.18 -5.56 -15.10
N TYR A 102 -10.33 -4.91 -14.34
CA TYR A 102 -10.46 -3.50 -14.00
C TYR A 102 -10.35 -2.59 -15.21
N TYR A 103 -9.39 -2.82 -16.11
CA TYR A 103 -9.26 -2.03 -17.33
C TYR A 103 -10.42 -2.23 -18.31
N ASN A 104 -10.96 -3.46 -18.42
CA ASN A 104 -12.16 -3.71 -19.22
C ASN A 104 -13.39 -3.03 -18.63
N GLN A 105 -13.54 -3.01 -17.30
CA GLN A 105 -14.62 -2.25 -16.65
C GLN A 105 -14.48 -0.74 -16.91
N ALA A 106 -13.28 -0.20 -16.81
CA ALA A 106 -13.01 1.20 -17.09
C ALA A 106 -13.38 1.60 -18.53
N GLU A 107 -13.09 0.74 -19.49
CA GLU A 107 -13.50 0.92 -20.90
C GLU A 107 -15.04 0.99 -21.01
N THR A 108 -15.76 0.10 -20.33
CA THR A 108 -17.24 0.15 -20.33
C THR A 108 -17.80 1.41 -19.68
N TRP A 109 -17.08 2.00 -18.73
CA TRP A 109 -17.47 3.26 -18.07
C TRP A 109 -17.07 4.50 -18.87
N GLY A 110 -16.21 4.37 -19.87
CA GLY A 110 -15.67 5.48 -20.64
C GLY A 110 -14.73 6.38 -19.83
N VAL A 111 -13.99 5.83 -18.86
CA VAL A 111 -13.08 6.57 -17.98
C VAL A 111 -11.67 5.95 -18.00
N GLN A 112 -10.69 6.79 -17.76
CA GLN A 112 -9.32 6.31 -17.51
C GLN A 112 -9.16 5.94 -16.05
N VAL A 113 -8.47 4.83 -15.81
CA VAL A 113 -8.16 4.32 -14.47
C VAL A 113 -6.69 3.98 -14.34
N ASP A 114 -6.23 3.89 -13.10
CA ASP A 114 -4.84 3.59 -12.79
C ASP A 114 -4.74 2.55 -11.66
N ILE A 115 -3.72 1.70 -11.74
CA ILE A 115 -3.33 0.79 -10.65
C ILE A 115 -1.97 1.26 -10.15
N ASN A 116 -1.88 1.63 -8.88
CA ASN A 116 -0.61 1.96 -8.25
C ASN A 116 -0.08 0.75 -7.49
N TYR A 117 1.21 0.47 -7.60
CA TYR A 117 1.81 -0.70 -7.00
C TYR A 117 3.24 -0.45 -6.50
N LYS A 118 3.68 -1.27 -5.56
CA LYS A 118 5.05 -1.27 -5.05
C LYS A 118 5.86 -2.43 -5.58
N LEU A 119 7.17 -2.24 -5.60
CA LEU A 119 8.15 -3.24 -6.01
C LEU A 119 7.92 -3.75 -7.45
N GLN A 120 8.03 -5.06 -7.67
CA GLN A 120 7.87 -5.70 -8.97
C GLN A 120 6.50 -6.40 -9.12
N ALA A 121 5.43 -5.85 -8.51
CA ALA A 121 4.11 -6.48 -8.57
C ALA A 121 3.57 -6.57 -10.00
N PHE A 122 3.73 -5.51 -10.79
CA PHE A 122 3.36 -5.48 -12.21
C PHE A 122 4.59 -5.33 -13.11
N ALA A 123 4.43 -5.65 -14.39
CA ALA A 123 5.41 -5.36 -15.41
C ALA A 123 5.46 -3.84 -15.71
N PRO A 124 6.61 -3.29 -16.13
CA PRO A 124 6.69 -1.89 -16.52
C PRO A 124 5.66 -1.52 -17.59
N GLY A 125 5.00 -0.40 -17.43
CA GLY A 125 3.98 0.11 -18.35
C GLY A 125 2.57 -0.50 -18.19
N CYS A 126 2.39 -1.54 -17.36
CA CYS A 126 1.06 -2.12 -17.10
C CYS A 126 0.30 -1.41 -15.99
N ALA A 127 0.99 -0.71 -15.12
CA ALA A 127 0.46 0.00 -13.98
C ALA A 127 1.49 1.04 -13.52
N MET A 128 1.13 1.91 -12.58
CA MET A 128 1.99 2.99 -12.09
C MET A 128 2.81 2.54 -10.88
N PRO A 129 4.16 2.51 -10.98
CA PRO A 129 5.00 2.17 -9.85
C PRO A 129 4.98 3.27 -8.79
N ASP A 130 4.96 2.87 -7.52
CA ASP A 130 5.00 3.76 -6.35
C ASP A 130 6.30 3.57 -5.56
N VAL A 131 7.01 4.69 -5.34
CA VAL A 131 8.27 4.75 -4.58
C VAL A 131 7.97 5.29 -3.19
N GLU A 132 8.19 4.50 -2.15
CA GLU A 132 7.89 4.93 -0.78
C GLU A 132 8.92 5.92 -0.26
N ARG A 133 8.44 7.12 0.15
CA ARG A 133 9.25 8.19 0.78
C ARG A 133 10.53 8.54 0.02
N GLY A 134 10.54 8.30 -1.29
CA GLY A 134 11.71 8.50 -2.13
C GLY A 134 11.40 9.33 -3.38
N THR A 135 12.42 9.52 -4.18
CA THR A 135 12.35 10.15 -5.50
C THR A 135 13.26 9.42 -6.46
N LEU A 136 13.07 9.61 -7.76
CA LEU A 136 13.99 9.13 -8.78
C LEU A 136 15.13 10.13 -8.97
N THR A 137 16.30 9.65 -9.39
CA THR A 137 17.45 10.50 -9.69
C THR A 137 17.28 11.27 -10.99
N GLU A 138 16.60 10.66 -11.97
CA GLU A 138 16.45 11.18 -13.32
C GLU A 138 14.98 11.27 -13.75
N ILE A 139 14.72 11.96 -14.87
CA ILE A 139 13.40 12.05 -15.46
C ILE A 139 12.98 10.66 -15.96
N SER A 140 11.85 10.17 -15.47
CA SER A 140 11.30 8.90 -15.91
C SER A 140 10.57 9.04 -17.24
N PRO A 141 10.80 8.14 -18.21
CA PRO A 141 10.04 8.13 -19.46
C PRO A 141 8.59 7.68 -19.27
N VAL A 142 8.27 7.03 -18.16
CA VAL A 142 6.91 6.59 -17.79
C VAL A 142 6.46 7.29 -16.52
N PRO A 143 5.16 7.57 -16.37
CA PRO A 143 4.63 8.11 -15.13
C PRO A 143 4.93 7.19 -13.93
N TRP A 144 5.17 7.80 -12.78
CA TRP A 144 5.40 7.11 -11.52
C TRP A 144 4.79 7.91 -10.37
N GLN A 145 4.65 7.30 -9.22
CA GLN A 145 4.16 7.95 -8.01
C GLN A 145 5.19 7.82 -6.89
N THR A 146 5.21 8.79 -5.99
CA THR A 146 5.76 8.59 -4.65
C THR A 146 4.66 8.76 -3.61
N CYS A 147 4.55 7.82 -2.70
CA CYS A 147 3.78 8.01 -1.48
C CYS A 147 4.70 8.51 -0.36
N THR A 148 4.30 9.61 0.27
CA THR A 148 5.05 10.17 1.39
C THR A 148 4.09 10.73 2.44
N ALA A 149 4.58 10.99 3.64
CA ALA A 149 3.80 11.59 4.71
C ALA A 149 4.36 12.95 5.08
N ILE A 150 3.47 13.86 5.48
CA ILE A 150 3.87 15.13 6.08
C ILE A 150 4.55 14.91 7.44
N GLY A 151 4.16 13.85 8.16
CA GLY A 151 4.84 13.38 9.37
C GLY A 151 6.18 12.74 9.06
N LYS A 152 7.24 13.13 9.78
CA LYS A 152 8.59 12.61 9.59
C LYS A 152 8.76 11.19 10.13
N ARG A 153 8.02 10.81 11.18
CA ARG A 153 8.20 9.55 11.91
C ARG A 153 7.08 8.54 11.72
N SER A 154 5.88 9.01 11.41
CA SER A 154 4.68 8.16 11.32
C SER A 154 3.82 8.55 10.14
N TRP A 155 3.13 7.56 9.57
CA TRP A 155 2.06 7.77 8.61
C TRP A 155 0.79 8.28 9.28
N GLY A 156 0.47 7.74 10.44
CA GLY A 156 -0.65 8.16 11.26
C GLY A 156 -0.32 9.29 12.23
N TYR A 157 -1.34 9.77 12.92
CA TYR A 157 -1.17 10.76 13.99
C TYR A 157 -0.44 10.16 15.20
N THR A 158 0.54 10.87 15.70
CA THR A 158 1.15 10.66 17.03
C THR A 158 1.31 12.01 17.71
N LYS A 159 1.20 12.04 19.06
CA LYS A 159 1.29 13.31 19.84
C LYS A 159 2.59 14.06 19.61
N ASP A 160 3.68 13.35 19.41
CA ASP A 160 5.05 13.88 19.27
C ASP A 160 5.57 13.80 17.83
N ASN A 161 4.67 13.69 16.86
CA ASN A 161 5.09 13.68 15.46
C ASN A 161 5.73 15.00 15.09
N ARG A 162 6.87 14.91 14.41
CA ARG A 162 7.50 16.08 13.78
C ARG A 162 7.08 16.13 12.33
N PHE A 163 6.75 17.31 11.86
CA PHE A 163 6.30 17.53 10.48
C PHE A 163 7.43 18.02 9.59
N LYS A 164 7.32 17.76 8.31
CA LYS A 164 8.11 18.43 7.27
C LYS A 164 7.71 19.90 7.23
N SER A 165 8.66 20.79 6.92
CA SER A 165 8.31 22.18 6.68
C SER A 165 7.55 22.34 5.35
N PRO A 166 6.73 23.38 5.17
CA PRO A 166 6.11 23.69 3.88
C PRO A 166 7.12 23.74 2.74
N TYR A 167 8.26 24.39 2.97
CA TYR A 167 9.36 24.45 2.01
C TYR A 167 9.81 23.06 1.55
N HIS A 168 10.01 22.13 2.49
CA HIS A 168 10.43 20.76 2.18
C HIS A 168 9.37 20.01 1.33
N VAL A 169 8.09 20.15 1.70
CA VAL A 169 6.99 19.50 0.94
C VAL A 169 6.89 20.07 -0.48
N ILE A 170 7.00 21.38 -0.62
CA ILE A 170 6.94 22.04 -1.93
C ILE A 170 8.17 21.67 -2.79
N THR A 171 9.34 21.63 -2.20
CA THR A 171 10.57 21.23 -2.91
C THR A 171 10.48 19.78 -3.38
N ASP A 172 10.01 18.87 -2.50
CA ASP A 172 9.76 17.48 -2.87
C ASP A 172 8.77 17.39 -4.03
N LEU A 173 7.67 18.14 -3.98
CA LEU A 173 6.64 18.16 -5.03
C LEU A 173 7.21 18.63 -6.38
N ILE A 174 7.98 19.73 -6.37
CA ILE A 174 8.61 20.27 -7.58
C ILE A 174 9.57 19.24 -8.18
N ASP A 175 10.41 18.64 -7.35
CA ASP A 175 11.36 17.61 -7.79
C ASP A 175 10.66 16.40 -8.41
N ILE A 176 9.61 15.89 -7.76
CA ILE A 176 8.83 14.75 -8.22
C ILE A 176 8.15 15.05 -9.56
N VAL A 177 7.47 16.19 -9.66
CA VAL A 177 6.73 16.58 -10.87
C VAL A 177 7.69 16.84 -12.04
N SER A 178 8.85 17.47 -11.78
CA SER A 178 9.87 17.70 -12.83
C SER A 178 10.43 16.41 -13.42
N LYS A 179 10.29 15.29 -12.72
CA LYS A 179 10.74 13.96 -13.14
C LYS A 179 9.60 13.05 -13.66
N ASN A 180 8.48 13.65 -14.09
CA ASN A 180 7.28 12.94 -14.55
C ASN A 180 6.59 12.12 -13.46
N GLY A 181 6.75 12.53 -12.20
CA GLY A 181 6.17 11.86 -11.03
C GLY A 181 4.90 12.51 -10.52
N ARG A 182 4.19 11.79 -9.68
CA ARG A 182 3.02 12.26 -8.91
C ARG A 182 3.29 12.06 -7.43
N MET A 183 2.79 12.97 -6.59
CA MET A 183 2.94 12.86 -5.14
C MET A 183 1.62 12.47 -4.48
N LEU A 184 1.60 11.36 -3.76
CA LEU A 184 0.56 11.01 -2.80
C LEU A 184 1.01 11.42 -1.40
N LEU A 185 0.52 12.59 -0.93
CA LEU A 185 0.88 13.13 0.37
C LEU A 185 -0.11 12.68 1.44
N ASN A 186 0.36 11.85 2.36
CA ASN A 186 -0.44 11.41 3.51
C ASN A 186 -0.43 12.46 4.62
N VAL A 187 -1.64 12.75 5.12
CA VAL A 187 -1.89 13.62 6.27
C VAL A 187 -2.60 12.81 7.34
N GLY A 188 -1.96 12.58 8.48
CA GLY A 188 -2.54 11.80 9.58
C GLY A 188 -3.50 12.64 10.43
N PRO A 189 -4.82 12.43 10.36
CA PRO A 189 -5.79 13.13 11.21
C PRO A 189 -5.66 12.65 12.67
N LYS A 190 -6.12 13.49 13.61
CA LYS A 190 -6.30 13.11 15.00
C LYS A 190 -7.44 12.09 15.15
N PRO A 191 -7.56 11.42 16.32
CA PRO A 191 -8.64 10.47 16.56
C PRO A 191 -10.05 11.04 16.43
N ASP A 192 -10.23 12.37 16.62
CA ASP A 192 -11.47 13.10 16.46
C ASP A 192 -11.74 13.51 14.98
N GLY A 193 -10.91 13.08 14.05
CA GLY A 193 -11.01 13.43 12.63
C GLY A 193 -10.45 14.81 12.26
N THR A 194 -10.02 15.61 13.23
CA THR A 194 -9.45 16.93 12.95
C THR A 194 -7.98 16.85 12.52
N ILE A 195 -7.54 17.82 11.76
CA ILE A 195 -6.13 17.98 11.37
C ILE A 195 -5.46 18.95 12.35
N THR A 196 -4.20 18.71 12.69
CA THR A 196 -3.47 19.59 13.62
C THR A 196 -3.27 20.98 13.05
N CYS A 197 -3.35 22.03 13.88
CA CYS A 197 -3.19 23.42 13.47
C CYS A 197 -1.90 23.67 12.68
N LEU A 198 -0.82 22.99 13.02
CA LEU A 198 0.46 23.09 12.30
C LEU A 198 0.38 22.70 10.82
N LEU A 199 -0.63 21.94 10.41
CA LEU A 199 -0.86 21.52 9.02
C LEU A 199 -1.76 22.51 8.26
N TYR A 200 -2.56 23.29 8.97
CA TYR A 200 -3.39 24.36 8.37
C TYR A 200 -2.63 25.65 8.14
N THR A 201 -1.62 25.91 8.96
CA THR A 201 -0.86 27.17 8.91
C THR A 201 0.38 27.03 8.04
N SER A 202 0.21 26.70 6.75
CA SER A 202 1.23 27.08 5.79
C SER A 202 1.18 28.60 5.65
N PRO A 203 2.27 29.36 5.89
CA PRO A 203 2.25 30.78 5.59
C PRO A 203 1.95 30.91 4.10
N SER A 204 0.82 31.55 3.78
CA SER A 204 0.52 31.94 2.41
C SER A 204 1.72 32.71 1.88
N PRO A 205 2.25 32.41 0.70
CA PRO A 205 3.25 33.28 0.08
C PRO A 205 2.61 34.65 -0.11
N ARG A 206 3.14 35.63 0.57
CA ARG A 206 2.83 37.06 0.32
C ARG A 206 3.57 37.51 -0.91
#